data_970a4a6ef07de1430284339f53b9f509
#
_entry.id   970a4a6ef07de1430284339f53b9f509
#
_cell.length_a   1.000
_cell.length_b   1.000
_cell.length_c   1.000
_cell.angle_alpha   90.00
_cell.angle_beta   90.00
_cell.angle_gamma   90.00
#
_symmetry.space_group_name_H-M   'P 1'
#
loop_
_entity.id
_entity.type
_entity.pdbx_description
1 polymer ?
#
loop_
_entity_poly.entity_id
_entity_poly.type
_entity_poly.pdbx_seq_one_letter_code
_entity_poly.pdbx_strand_id
1 'polypeptide(L)'
;FINKLFDTGRLNEIELVYSQTSQLESNSFILKKMIEGNLLRNRHSEACKILQKVNQDPTIFGKIMIICNIINNKFDQAKLGLQLLKEQSQPGDIFFIDLAFSLMSEKDISESSDLKKNLDKVKELNPIIMSSLQFADISPNFEQIEKLSTSGLLFVLSNPSVDTELKIFCSEMLVKQGRITADMLSEAYQLSSFDEKEIQKAESLFKSLSPIRARPLLYQSILRDNKPESKFRKIIALIKISMNDNLLPEISFLVSDMLDFDKYVKNHEDTIIISRMYQSRKKFIEAKSVLNKFYVSPKSDVRNLAIDISEFLLTSKLDSYSFEKQLEKVTDS
;
A
#
# COMPACT_ATOMS: atom_id res chain seq x y z
N PHE A 1 11.19 9.34 18.85
CA PHE A 1 9.76 9.02 19.10
C PHE A 1 8.85 9.71 18.07
N ILE A 2 8.86 11.05 17.93
CA ILE A 2 8.00 11.82 17.00
C ILE A 2 8.16 11.36 15.54
N ASN A 3 9.40 11.14 15.05
CA ASN A 3 9.62 10.60 13.72
C ASN A 3 8.90 9.25 13.54
N LYS A 4 8.99 8.36 14.53
CA LYS A 4 8.33 7.05 14.44
C LYS A 4 6.81 7.18 14.37
N LEU A 5 6.20 8.08 15.15
CA LEU A 5 4.77 8.37 15.04
C LEU A 5 4.42 8.90 13.64
N PHE A 6 5.21 9.84 13.13
CA PHE A 6 5.03 10.40 11.79
C PHE A 6 5.13 9.33 10.71
N ASP A 7 6.21 8.55 10.70
CA ASP A 7 6.48 7.53 9.69
C ASP A 7 5.43 6.40 9.71
N THR A 8 4.83 6.13 10.88
CA THR A 8 3.79 5.12 11.04
C THR A 8 2.36 5.65 10.86
N GLY A 9 2.18 6.89 10.40
CA GLY A 9 0.86 7.48 10.15
C GLY A 9 0.07 7.88 11.40
N ARG A 10 0.70 7.90 12.58
CA ARG A 10 0.07 8.23 13.86
C ARG A 10 0.13 9.75 14.13
N LEU A 11 -0.44 10.51 13.20
CA LEU A 11 -0.31 11.97 13.20
C LEU A 11 -1.11 12.65 14.32
N ASN A 12 -2.23 12.05 14.75
CA ASN A 12 -3.03 12.58 15.86
C ASN A 12 -2.28 12.49 17.20
N GLU A 13 -1.47 11.46 17.37
CA GLU A 13 -0.66 11.27 18.58
C GLU A 13 0.47 12.30 18.67
N ILE A 14 0.96 12.82 17.54
CA ILE A 14 1.91 13.95 17.55
C ILE A 14 1.22 15.20 18.08
N GLU A 15 0.00 15.49 17.64
CA GLU A 15 -0.79 16.63 18.14
C GLU A 15 -1.09 16.48 19.63
N LEU A 16 -1.43 15.27 20.09
CA LEU A 16 -1.67 14.98 21.50
C LEU A 16 -0.43 15.20 22.35
N VAL A 17 0.72 14.67 21.93
CA VAL A 17 2.01 14.88 22.64
C VAL A 17 2.34 16.37 22.72
N TYR A 18 2.16 17.10 21.62
CA TYR A 18 2.40 18.54 21.61
C TYR A 18 1.48 19.30 22.58
N SER A 19 0.18 19.00 22.57
CA SER A 19 -0.79 19.68 23.44
C SER A 19 -0.62 19.42 24.93
N GLN A 20 -0.01 18.26 25.28
CA GLN A 20 0.23 17.87 26.68
C GLN A 20 1.57 18.31 27.24
N THR A 21 2.45 18.88 26.40
CA THR A 21 3.83 19.18 26.81
C THR A 21 4.17 20.64 26.53
N SER A 22 3.93 21.50 27.49
CA SER A 22 4.18 22.96 27.39
C SER A 22 5.62 23.34 26.98
N GLN A 23 6.60 22.49 27.30
CA GLN A 23 8.02 22.70 26.92
C GLN A 23 8.28 22.52 25.41
N LEU A 24 7.32 21.96 24.66
CA LEU A 24 7.47 21.68 23.22
C LEU A 24 6.93 22.81 22.33
N GLU A 25 6.26 23.82 22.89
CA GLU A 25 5.62 24.91 22.13
C GLU A 25 6.57 25.70 21.23
N SER A 26 7.86 25.74 21.55
CA SER A 26 8.91 26.41 20.75
C SER A 26 9.80 25.46 19.96
N ASN A 27 9.52 24.13 19.99
CA ASN A 27 10.35 23.16 19.31
C ASN A 27 10.05 23.13 17.80
N SER A 28 10.93 23.75 17.00
CA SER A 28 10.80 23.88 15.55
C SER A 28 10.67 22.52 14.82
N PHE A 29 11.32 21.48 15.32
CA PHE A 29 11.24 20.14 14.74
C PHE A 29 9.83 19.55 14.90
N ILE A 30 9.23 19.63 16.10
CA ILE A 30 7.87 19.11 16.34
C ILE A 30 6.84 19.92 15.56
N LEU A 31 6.96 21.24 15.57
CA LEU A 31 6.11 22.14 14.82
C LEU A 31 6.16 21.84 13.31
N LYS A 32 7.36 21.60 12.77
CA LYS A 32 7.53 21.18 11.38
C LYS A 32 6.79 19.87 11.11
N LYS A 33 6.92 18.86 11.98
CA LYS A 33 6.20 17.58 11.82
C LYS A 33 4.68 17.74 11.93
N MET A 34 4.19 18.62 12.78
CA MET A 34 2.75 18.94 12.85
C MET A 34 2.25 19.62 11.56
N ILE A 35 3.02 20.57 11.03
CA ILE A 35 2.70 21.23 9.76
C ILE A 35 2.70 20.21 8.63
N GLU A 36 3.76 19.42 8.48
CA GLU A 36 3.87 18.36 7.48
C GLU A 36 2.71 17.35 7.59
N GLY A 37 2.35 16.94 8.82
CA GLY A 37 1.23 16.05 9.07
C GLY A 37 -0.14 16.66 8.71
N ASN A 38 -0.34 17.95 8.91
CA ASN A 38 -1.55 18.63 8.48
C ASN A 38 -1.61 18.78 6.95
N LEU A 39 -0.49 19.04 6.28
CA LEU A 39 -0.40 19.04 4.82
C LEU A 39 -0.79 17.68 4.25
N LEU A 40 -0.28 16.57 4.80
CA LEU A 40 -0.62 15.22 4.38
C LEU A 40 -2.09 14.83 4.64
N ARG A 41 -2.79 15.51 5.53
CA ARG A 41 -4.22 15.30 5.81
C ARG A 41 -5.14 16.31 5.10
N ASN A 42 -4.63 17.06 4.13
CA ASN A 42 -5.36 18.15 3.45
C ASN A 42 -5.87 19.24 4.38
N ARG A 43 -5.28 19.40 5.57
CA ARG A 43 -5.62 20.46 6.53
C ARG A 43 -4.72 21.67 6.34
N HIS A 44 -4.73 22.23 5.13
CA HIS A 44 -3.80 23.29 4.74
C HIS A 44 -3.96 24.57 5.57
N SER A 45 -5.20 24.94 5.90
CA SER A 45 -5.48 26.10 6.74
C SER A 45 -4.84 25.95 8.13
N GLU A 46 -4.96 24.77 8.74
CA GLU A 46 -4.36 24.46 10.03
C GLU A 46 -2.83 24.47 9.96
N ALA A 47 -2.26 23.88 8.90
CA ALA A 47 -0.82 23.89 8.67
C ALA A 47 -0.27 25.33 8.62
N CYS A 48 -0.92 26.21 7.85
CA CYS A 48 -0.50 27.60 7.71
C CYS A 48 -0.76 28.44 8.98
N LYS A 49 -1.80 28.13 9.78
CA LYS A 49 -2.01 28.76 11.10
C LYS A 49 -0.94 28.39 12.10
N ILE A 50 -0.47 27.16 12.11
CA ILE A 50 0.64 26.73 12.96
C ILE A 50 1.91 27.50 12.58
N LEU A 51 2.19 27.61 11.27
CA LEU A 51 3.33 28.35 10.75
C LEU A 51 3.35 29.82 11.21
N GLN A 52 2.20 30.49 11.32
CA GLN A 52 2.12 31.88 11.78
C GLN A 52 2.50 32.07 13.25
N LYS A 53 2.41 31.02 14.07
CA LYS A 53 2.69 31.04 15.51
C LYS A 53 4.15 30.75 15.84
N VAL A 54 4.95 30.33 14.87
CA VAL A 54 6.36 29.95 15.09
C VAL A 54 7.30 31.04 14.59
N ASN A 55 8.51 31.03 15.14
CA ASN A 55 9.60 31.82 14.56
C ASN A 55 9.90 31.25 13.16
N GLN A 56 9.61 32.05 12.13
CA GLN A 56 9.67 31.62 10.73
C GLN A 56 11.11 31.60 10.23
N ASP A 57 11.92 30.65 10.72
CA ASP A 57 13.26 30.42 10.20
C ASP A 57 13.17 29.91 8.73
N PRO A 58 13.65 30.71 7.76
CA PRO A 58 13.57 30.33 6.36
C PRO A 58 14.29 29.03 6.01
N THR A 59 15.32 28.67 6.79
CA THR A 59 16.09 27.42 6.55
C THR A 59 15.24 26.17 6.87
N ILE A 60 14.32 26.28 7.82
CA ILE A 60 13.45 25.19 8.26
C ILE A 60 12.09 25.23 7.54
N PHE A 61 11.50 26.42 7.42
CA PHE A 61 10.12 26.61 6.99
C PHE A 61 9.96 27.25 5.61
N GLY A 62 11.05 27.61 4.91
CA GLY A 62 10.99 28.38 3.67
C GLY A 62 10.03 27.81 2.61
N LYS A 63 10.12 26.51 2.31
CA LYS A 63 9.22 25.87 1.35
C LYS A 63 7.76 25.84 1.83
N ILE A 64 7.54 25.65 3.13
CA ILE A 64 6.20 25.69 3.75
C ILE A 64 5.61 27.10 3.64
N MET A 65 6.42 28.14 3.90
CA MET A 65 5.99 29.53 3.75
C MET A 65 5.56 29.85 2.33
N ILE A 66 6.33 29.39 1.33
CA ILE A 66 5.99 29.55 -0.09
C ILE A 66 4.62 28.92 -0.40
N ILE A 67 4.43 27.66 -0.01
CA ILE A 67 3.15 26.96 -0.24
C ILE A 67 1.99 27.65 0.49
N CYS A 68 2.17 28.04 1.75
CA CYS A 68 1.15 28.78 2.48
C CYS A 68 0.80 30.13 1.83
N ASN A 69 1.79 30.82 1.25
CA ASN A 69 1.52 32.05 0.51
C ASN A 69 0.75 31.78 -0.78
N ILE A 70 1.06 30.70 -1.52
CA ILE A 70 0.30 30.29 -2.70
C ILE A 70 -1.17 29.96 -2.33
N ILE A 71 -1.37 29.12 -1.30
CA ILE A 71 -2.72 28.75 -0.83
C ILE A 71 -3.56 29.97 -0.42
N ASN A 72 -2.92 30.99 0.18
CA ASN A 72 -3.58 32.22 0.60
C ASN A 72 -3.61 33.31 -0.50
N ASN A 73 -3.29 32.98 -1.74
CA ASN A 73 -3.23 33.90 -2.90
C ASN A 73 -2.28 35.10 -2.71
N LYS A 74 -1.25 34.95 -1.84
CA LYS A 74 -0.21 35.95 -1.61
C LYS A 74 0.96 35.75 -2.59
N PHE A 75 0.69 35.81 -3.89
CA PHE A 75 1.63 35.40 -4.93
C PHE A 75 2.92 36.22 -4.94
N ASP A 76 2.88 37.53 -4.61
CA ASP A 76 4.11 38.33 -4.56
C ASP A 76 5.04 37.89 -3.44
N GLN A 77 4.50 37.50 -2.27
CA GLN A 77 5.29 36.93 -1.17
C GLN A 77 5.83 35.55 -1.53
N ALA A 78 5.03 34.73 -2.24
CA ALA A 78 5.48 33.45 -2.72
C ALA A 78 6.62 33.59 -3.73
N LYS A 79 6.52 34.53 -4.69
CA LYS A 79 7.58 34.82 -5.67
C LYS A 79 8.87 35.26 -4.99
N LEU A 80 8.79 36.16 -4.01
CA LEU A 80 9.97 36.58 -3.24
C LEU A 80 10.62 35.38 -2.55
N GLY A 81 9.82 34.54 -1.87
CA GLY A 81 10.32 33.33 -1.24
C GLY A 81 11.00 32.37 -2.22
N LEU A 82 10.43 32.22 -3.43
CA LEU A 82 11.02 31.38 -4.48
C LEU A 82 12.34 31.97 -5.03
N GLN A 83 12.45 33.29 -5.16
CA GLN A 83 13.72 33.93 -5.57
C GLN A 83 14.81 33.65 -4.52
N LEU A 84 14.52 33.84 -3.24
CA LEU A 84 15.47 33.55 -2.17
C LEU A 84 15.85 32.06 -2.13
N LEU A 85 14.88 31.17 -2.31
CA LEU A 85 15.13 29.73 -2.39
C LEU A 85 16.03 29.40 -3.60
N LYS A 86 15.82 30.04 -4.74
CA LYS A 86 16.61 29.82 -5.96
C LYS A 86 18.07 30.26 -5.80
N GLU A 87 18.33 31.36 -5.09
CA GLU A 87 19.69 31.84 -4.80
C GLU A 87 20.47 30.86 -3.90
N GLN A 88 19.77 30.13 -3.03
CA GLN A 88 20.32 29.16 -2.09
C GLN A 88 20.11 27.71 -2.53
N SER A 89 19.51 27.49 -3.70
CA SER A 89 18.96 26.19 -4.10
C SER A 89 20.02 25.11 -4.22
N GLN A 90 19.63 23.93 -3.73
CA GLN A 90 20.30 22.67 -4.00
C GLN A 90 19.64 21.96 -5.19
N PRO A 91 20.31 21.00 -5.84
CA PRO A 91 19.73 20.28 -7.00
C PRO A 91 18.34 19.69 -6.75
N GLY A 92 18.02 19.32 -5.52
CA GLY A 92 16.70 18.78 -5.14
C GLY A 92 15.58 19.83 -5.05
N ASP A 93 15.89 21.13 -5.10
CA ASP A 93 14.90 22.22 -4.98
C ASP A 93 14.31 22.63 -6.33
N ILE A 94 14.97 22.30 -7.42
CA ILE A 94 14.59 22.73 -8.79
C ILE A 94 13.15 22.31 -9.09
N PHE A 95 12.81 21.05 -8.84
CA PHE A 95 11.46 20.56 -9.09
C PHE A 95 10.40 21.32 -8.26
N PHE A 96 10.69 21.57 -6.97
CA PHE A 96 9.77 22.31 -6.11
C PHE A 96 9.58 23.76 -6.60
N ILE A 97 10.65 24.40 -7.06
CA ILE A 97 10.60 25.77 -7.60
C ILE A 97 9.72 25.81 -8.85
N ASP A 98 9.95 24.89 -9.80
CA ASP A 98 9.18 24.80 -11.04
C ASP A 98 7.69 24.51 -10.76
N LEU A 99 7.41 23.59 -9.83
CA LEU A 99 6.05 23.25 -9.40
C LEU A 99 5.35 24.44 -8.77
N ALA A 100 6.03 25.14 -7.85
CA ALA A 100 5.47 26.31 -7.16
C ALA A 100 5.20 27.47 -8.12
N PHE A 101 6.07 27.72 -9.11
CA PHE A 101 5.79 28.70 -10.18
C PHE A 101 4.59 28.30 -11.00
N SER A 102 4.46 27.03 -11.34
CA SER A 102 3.32 26.52 -12.10
C SER A 102 2.01 26.68 -11.33
N LEU A 103 2.01 26.42 -10.01
CA LEU A 103 0.83 26.62 -9.14
C LEU A 103 0.35 28.07 -9.08
N MET A 104 1.21 29.05 -9.35
CA MET A 104 0.83 30.47 -9.40
C MET A 104 0.41 30.92 -10.81
N SER A 105 0.56 30.05 -11.82
CA SER A 105 0.14 30.35 -13.19
C SER A 105 -1.32 29.87 -13.38
N GLU A 106 -2.09 30.60 -14.19
CA GLU A 106 -3.47 30.21 -14.52
C GLU A 106 -3.54 29.07 -15.56
N LYS A 107 -2.42 28.47 -15.92
CA LYS A 107 -2.34 27.39 -16.91
C LYS A 107 -2.63 26.05 -16.25
N ASP A 108 -3.30 25.18 -16.99
CA ASP A 108 -3.48 23.79 -16.58
C ASP A 108 -2.11 23.09 -16.44
N ILE A 109 -1.78 22.73 -15.23
CA ILE A 109 -0.48 22.18 -14.85
C ILE A 109 -0.44 20.68 -15.09
N SER A 110 -1.60 20.02 -15.03
CA SER A 110 -1.71 18.55 -15.15
C SER A 110 -1.20 18.03 -16.50
N GLU A 111 -1.25 18.86 -17.54
CA GLU A 111 -0.78 18.53 -18.89
C GLU A 111 0.70 18.87 -19.15
N SER A 112 1.41 19.49 -18.19
CA SER A 112 2.80 19.88 -18.36
C SER A 112 3.73 18.66 -18.44
N SER A 113 4.16 18.32 -19.65
CA SER A 113 5.11 17.21 -19.91
C SER A 113 6.45 17.41 -19.22
N ASP A 114 6.89 18.65 -19.05
CA ASP A 114 8.19 18.96 -18.46
C ASP A 114 8.17 18.82 -16.94
N LEU A 115 7.07 19.18 -16.27
CA LEU A 115 6.91 18.91 -14.83
C LEU A 115 6.88 17.43 -14.54
N LYS A 116 6.16 16.63 -15.34
CA LYS A 116 6.13 15.16 -15.17
C LYS A 116 7.53 14.55 -15.35
N LYS A 117 8.27 14.94 -16.38
CA LYS A 117 9.66 14.48 -16.59
C LYS A 117 10.61 14.89 -15.46
N ASN A 118 10.40 16.08 -14.88
CA ASN A 118 11.20 16.54 -13.74
C ASN A 118 10.80 15.84 -12.44
N LEU A 119 9.52 15.48 -12.27
CA LEU A 119 9.04 14.65 -11.18
C LEU A 119 9.74 13.29 -11.16
N ASP A 120 9.93 12.65 -12.31
CA ASP A 120 10.61 11.35 -12.39
C ASP A 120 12.06 11.38 -11.88
N LYS A 121 12.68 12.58 -11.85
CA LYS A 121 14.03 12.76 -11.27
C LYS A 121 14.03 12.95 -9.76
N VAL A 122 12.88 13.18 -9.16
CA VAL A 122 12.75 13.35 -7.70
C VAL A 122 12.81 11.98 -7.04
N LYS A 123 13.88 11.72 -6.30
CA LYS A 123 14.13 10.42 -5.66
C LYS A 123 13.26 10.18 -4.43
N GLU A 124 12.91 11.23 -3.70
CA GLU A 124 12.15 11.16 -2.45
C GLU A 124 11.07 12.25 -2.41
N LEU A 125 9.84 11.83 -2.20
CA LEU A 125 8.71 12.73 -2.04
C LEU A 125 8.53 13.07 -0.56
N ASN A 126 8.90 14.28 -0.17
CA ASN A 126 8.61 14.79 1.16
C ASN A 126 7.16 15.31 1.24
N PRO A 127 6.61 15.53 2.47
CA PRO A 127 5.23 15.96 2.66
C PRO A 127 4.87 17.28 1.94
N ILE A 128 5.83 18.18 1.79
CA ILE A 128 5.61 19.47 1.11
C ILE A 128 5.43 19.26 -0.38
N ILE A 129 6.30 18.45 -1.01
CA ILE A 129 6.19 18.10 -2.43
C ILE A 129 4.88 17.34 -2.66
N MET A 130 4.55 16.36 -1.84
CA MET A 130 3.32 15.56 -1.97
C MET A 130 2.07 16.44 -1.92
N SER A 131 1.98 17.36 -0.95
CA SER A 131 0.87 18.31 -0.87
C SER A 131 0.82 19.23 -2.09
N SER A 132 1.98 19.68 -2.59
CA SER A 132 2.07 20.53 -3.77
C SER A 132 1.66 19.81 -5.05
N LEU A 133 2.01 18.52 -5.20
CA LEU A 133 1.57 17.68 -6.32
C LEU A 133 0.04 17.53 -6.34
N GLN A 134 -0.58 17.40 -5.18
CA GLN A 134 -2.03 17.35 -5.09
C GLN A 134 -2.69 18.64 -5.56
N PHE A 135 -2.16 19.81 -5.21
CA PHE A 135 -2.65 21.09 -5.72
C PHE A 135 -2.48 21.24 -7.24
N ALA A 136 -1.46 20.60 -7.79
CA ALA A 136 -1.17 20.60 -9.22
C ALA A 136 -1.93 19.53 -10.01
N ASP A 137 -2.71 18.69 -9.32
CA ASP A 137 -3.38 17.51 -9.90
C ASP A 137 -2.41 16.54 -10.61
N ILE A 138 -1.22 16.36 -10.04
CA ILE A 138 -0.16 15.50 -10.57
C ILE A 138 -0.01 14.28 -9.66
N SER A 139 -0.08 13.08 -10.25
CA SER A 139 0.17 11.82 -9.55
C SER A 139 1.66 11.47 -9.53
N PRO A 140 2.20 10.98 -8.40
CA PRO A 140 3.52 10.35 -8.36
C PRO A 140 3.52 9.03 -9.14
N ASN A 141 4.72 8.48 -9.44
CA ASN A 141 4.86 7.16 -10.05
C ASN A 141 5.03 6.03 -9.00
N PHE A 142 4.97 4.76 -9.47
CA PHE A 142 5.10 3.58 -8.60
C PHE A 142 6.40 3.56 -7.79
N GLU A 143 7.54 3.86 -8.42
CA GLU A 143 8.86 3.84 -7.76
C GLU A 143 8.95 4.86 -6.61
N GLN A 144 8.31 6.01 -6.78
CA GLN A 144 8.25 7.05 -5.76
C GLN A 144 7.34 6.65 -4.61
N ILE A 145 6.18 6.03 -4.92
CA ILE A 145 5.23 5.56 -3.91
C ILE A 145 5.83 4.44 -3.07
N GLU A 146 6.57 3.52 -3.66
CA GLU A 146 7.20 2.40 -2.95
C GLU A 146 8.12 2.86 -1.80
N LYS A 147 8.72 4.03 -1.93
CA LYS A 147 9.63 4.63 -0.94
C LYS A 147 8.92 5.46 0.13
N LEU A 148 7.60 5.63 0.04
CA LEU A 148 6.86 6.45 0.98
C LEU A 148 6.75 5.81 2.36
N SER A 149 6.72 6.67 3.39
CA SER A 149 6.29 6.27 4.72
C SER A 149 4.80 5.91 4.74
N THR A 150 4.34 5.26 5.80
CA THR A 150 2.90 4.97 5.98
C THR A 150 2.03 6.23 5.88
N SER A 151 2.48 7.36 6.42
CA SER A 151 1.77 8.65 6.29
C SER A 151 1.64 9.06 4.83
N GLY A 152 2.70 8.90 4.05
CA GLY A 152 2.70 9.20 2.62
C GLY A 152 1.76 8.27 1.84
N LEU A 153 1.76 6.97 2.12
CA LEU A 153 0.85 6.02 1.50
C LEU A 153 -0.62 6.34 1.81
N LEU A 154 -0.94 6.68 3.06
CA LEU A 154 -2.29 7.10 3.46
C LEU A 154 -2.73 8.38 2.74
N PHE A 155 -1.80 9.33 2.57
CA PHE A 155 -2.07 10.54 1.78
C PHE A 155 -2.39 10.21 0.33
N VAL A 156 -1.59 9.37 -0.34
CA VAL A 156 -1.83 8.95 -1.73
C VAL A 156 -3.19 8.26 -1.86
N LEU A 157 -3.51 7.36 -0.91
CA LEU A 157 -4.79 6.64 -0.91
C LEU A 157 -6.00 7.59 -0.77
N SER A 158 -5.87 8.65 0.03
CA SER A 158 -6.93 9.64 0.26
C SER A 158 -7.04 10.71 -0.85
N ASN A 159 -6.04 10.81 -1.74
CA ASN A 159 -6.02 11.81 -2.80
C ASN A 159 -6.94 11.40 -3.96
N PRO A 160 -8.00 12.16 -4.30
CA PRO A 160 -8.90 11.82 -5.40
C PRO A 160 -8.22 11.81 -6.77
N SER A 161 -7.21 12.65 -6.97
CA SER A 161 -6.51 12.84 -8.25
C SER A 161 -5.56 11.69 -8.61
N VAL A 162 -5.22 10.83 -7.66
CA VAL A 162 -4.36 9.66 -7.91
C VAL A 162 -5.17 8.57 -8.61
N ASP A 163 -4.59 7.99 -9.64
CA ASP A 163 -5.24 6.93 -10.39
C ASP A 163 -5.48 5.65 -9.54
N THR A 164 -6.40 4.82 -10.03
CA THR A 164 -6.88 3.65 -9.29
C THR A 164 -5.79 2.59 -9.09
N GLU A 165 -4.90 2.39 -10.06
CA GLU A 165 -3.83 1.39 -9.93
C GLU A 165 -2.84 1.76 -8.83
N LEU A 166 -2.49 3.05 -8.72
CA LEU A 166 -1.63 3.54 -7.64
C LEU A 166 -2.32 3.45 -6.28
N LYS A 167 -3.63 3.71 -6.20
CA LYS A 167 -4.41 3.51 -4.97
C LYS A 167 -4.46 2.06 -4.53
N ILE A 168 -4.61 1.12 -5.47
CA ILE A 168 -4.54 -0.31 -5.18
C ILE A 168 -3.16 -0.68 -4.65
N PHE A 169 -2.10 -0.21 -5.30
CA PHE A 169 -0.73 -0.46 -4.85
C PHE A 169 -0.51 0.04 -3.42
N CYS A 170 -0.95 1.28 -3.12
CA CYS A 170 -0.91 1.81 -1.75
C CYS A 170 -1.72 0.96 -0.77
N SER A 171 -2.91 0.49 -1.16
CA SER A 171 -3.74 -0.36 -0.32
C SER A 171 -3.07 -1.69 -0.02
N GLU A 172 -2.43 -2.32 -1.01
CA GLU A 172 -1.66 -3.55 -0.82
C GLU A 172 -0.45 -3.36 0.10
N MET A 173 0.25 -2.22 0.01
CA MET A 173 1.33 -1.89 0.94
C MET A 173 0.81 -1.64 2.36
N LEU A 174 -0.27 -0.91 2.50
CA LEU A 174 -0.85 -0.55 3.79
C LEU A 174 -1.47 -1.75 4.53
N VAL A 175 -2.14 -2.65 3.82
CA VAL A 175 -2.72 -3.86 4.42
C VAL A 175 -1.63 -4.80 4.93
N LYS A 176 -0.53 -4.98 4.20
CA LYS A 176 0.66 -5.74 4.67
C LYS A 176 1.28 -5.14 5.93
N GLN A 177 1.19 -3.84 6.10
CA GLN A 177 1.65 -3.13 7.29
C GLN A 177 0.62 -3.16 8.44
N GLY A 178 -0.56 -3.75 8.23
CA GLY A 178 -1.66 -3.76 9.21
C GLY A 178 -2.26 -2.36 9.47
N ARG A 179 -2.21 -1.46 8.48
CA ARG A 179 -2.71 -0.08 8.59
C ARG A 179 -4.10 0.10 8.04
N ILE A 180 -4.50 -0.77 7.14
CA ILE A 180 -5.87 -0.91 6.69
C ILE A 180 -6.29 -2.38 6.82
N THR A 181 -7.58 -2.63 6.82
CA THR A 181 -8.13 -3.99 6.89
C THR A 181 -8.18 -4.64 5.51
N ALA A 182 -8.34 -5.97 5.47
CA ALA A 182 -8.57 -6.68 4.22
C ALA A 182 -9.88 -6.23 3.54
N ASP A 183 -10.90 -5.82 4.31
CA ASP A 183 -12.15 -5.29 3.75
C ASP A 183 -11.90 -3.99 2.98
N MET A 184 -11.06 -3.09 3.49
CA MET A 184 -10.65 -1.88 2.77
C MET A 184 -9.86 -2.21 1.48
N LEU A 185 -9.04 -3.26 1.50
CA LEU A 185 -8.39 -3.76 0.28
C LEU A 185 -9.41 -4.30 -0.72
N SER A 186 -10.45 -5.02 -0.24
CA SER A 186 -11.58 -5.48 -1.06
C SER A 186 -12.28 -4.31 -1.76
N GLU A 187 -12.57 -3.24 -1.03
CA GLU A 187 -13.15 -2.01 -1.57
C GLU A 187 -12.26 -1.40 -2.65
N ALA A 188 -10.95 -1.30 -2.40
CA ALA A 188 -10.00 -0.80 -3.40
C ALA A 188 -10.00 -1.65 -4.68
N TYR A 189 -10.06 -2.98 -4.55
CA TYR A 189 -10.15 -3.87 -5.72
C TYR A 189 -11.46 -3.69 -6.50
N GLN A 190 -12.57 -3.38 -5.83
CA GLN A 190 -13.86 -3.14 -6.46
C GLN A 190 -13.94 -1.79 -7.19
N LEU A 191 -13.08 -0.83 -6.85
CA LEU A 191 -12.99 0.47 -7.55
C LEU A 191 -12.34 0.36 -8.94
N SER A 192 -11.62 -0.72 -9.23
CA SER A 192 -11.04 -0.95 -10.57
C SER A 192 -12.13 -1.11 -11.62
N SER A 193 -11.98 -0.39 -12.73
CA SER A 193 -12.91 -0.48 -13.85
C SER A 193 -12.49 -1.61 -14.79
N PHE A 194 -13.35 -2.61 -14.93
CA PHE A 194 -13.26 -3.68 -15.91
C PHE A 194 -14.58 -3.80 -16.65
N ASP A 195 -14.52 -4.00 -17.96
CA ASP A 195 -15.71 -4.27 -18.74
C ASP A 195 -16.21 -5.72 -18.52
N GLU A 196 -17.43 -5.99 -18.95
CA GLU A 196 -18.05 -7.31 -18.75
C GLU A 196 -17.27 -8.43 -19.47
N LYS A 197 -16.64 -8.12 -20.61
CA LYS A 197 -15.84 -9.09 -21.37
C LYS A 197 -14.54 -9.43 -20.65
N GLU A 198 -13.89 -8.44 -20.04
CA GLU A 198 -12.70 -8.65 -19.20
C GLU A 198 -13.02 -9.53 -17.99
N ILE A 199 -14.13 -9.25 -17.30
CA ILE A 199 -14.60 -10.04 -16.16
C ILE A 199 -14.89 -11.50 -16.56
N GLN A 200 -15.56 -11.72 -17.69
CA GLN A 200 -15.86 -13.06 -18.18
C GLN A 200 -14.61 -13.83 -18.60
N LYS A 201 -13.59 -13.15 -19.12
CA LYS A 201 -12.32 -13.71 -19.57
C LYS A 201 -11.21 -13.67 -18.52
N ALA A 202 -11.50 -13.36 -17.26
CA ALA A 202 -10.51 -13.16 -16.21
C ALA A 202 -9.52 -14.32 -16.08
N GLU A 203 -9.98 -15.60 -16.20
CA GLU A 203 -9.13 -16.81 -16.13
C GLU A 203 -8.03 -16.87 -17.21
N SER A 204 -8.21 -16.23 -18.34
CA SER A 204 -7.21 -16.18 -19.40
C SER A 204 -6.44 -14.87 -19.41
N LEU A 205 -7.12 -13.77 -19.12
CA LEU A 205 -6.59 -12.43 -19.24
C LEU A 205 -5.57 -12.07 -18.15
N PHE A 206 -5.77 -12.54 -16.89
CA PHE A 206 -4.93 -12.17 -15.76
C PHE A 206 -3.43 -12.44 -15.98
N LYS A 207 -3.09 -13.46 -16.79
CA LYS A 207 -1.68 -13.83 -17.07
C LYS A 207 -0.92 -12.79 -17.88
N SER A 208 -1.61 -11.94 -18.61
CA SER A 208 -1.03 -10.87 -19.43
C SER A 208 -1.02 -9.50 -18.73
N LEU A 209 -1.61 -9.41 -17.55
CA LEU A 209 -1.71 -8.18 -16.79
C LEU A 209 -0.60 -8.10 -15.71
N SER A 210 -0.29 -6.86 -15.30
CA SER A 210 0.50 -6.64 -14.08
C SER A 210 -0.22 -7.22 -12.86
N PRO A 211 0.49 -7.68 -11.81
CA PRO A 211 -0.14 -8.19 -10.59
C PRO A 211 -1.16 -7.23 -9.97
N ILE A 212 -0.87 -5.92 -9.99
CA ILE A 212 -1.74 -4.85 -9.48
C ILE A 212 -3.07 -4.79 -10.22
N ARG A 213 -3.10 -5.12 -11.50
CA ARG A 213 -4.32 -5.15 -12.30
C ARG A 213 -4.97 -6.55 -12.32
N ALA A 214 -4.17 -7.60 -12.27
CA ALA A 214 -4.64 -8.99 -12.30
C ALA A 214 -5.43 -9.36 -11.03
N ARG A 215 -4.98 -8.94 -9.84
CA ARG A 215 -5.66 -9.25 -8.57
C ARG A 215 -7.07 -8.67 -8.49
N PRO A 216 -7.30 -7.37 -8.75
CA PRO A 216 -8.65 -6.81 -8.80
C PRO A 216 -9.55 -7.47 -9.83
N LEU A 217 -9.04 -7.77 -11.03
CA LEU A 217 -9.81 -8.46 -12.07
C LEU A 217 -10.28 -9.83 -11.61
N LEU A 218 -9.37 -10.65 -11.08
CA LEU A 218 -9.73 -11.97 -10.55
C LEU A 218 -10.71 -11.85 -9.39
N TYR A 219 -10.47 -10.95 -8.46
CA TYR A 219 -11.34 -10.74 -7.29
C TYR A 219 -12.77 -10.36 -7.70
N GLN A 220 -12.94 -9.36 -8.57
CA GLN A 220 -14.26 -8.98 -9.07
C GLN A 220 -14.93 -10.11 -9.85
N SER A 221 -14.18 -10.88 -10.65
CA SER A 221 -14.71 -12.04 -11.37
C SER A 221 -15.14 -13.17 -10.42
N ILE A 222 -14.42 -13.39 -9.30
CA ILE A 222 -14.80 -14.35 -8.26
C ILE A 222 -16.13 -13.96 -7.61
N LEU A 223 -16.32 -12.66 -7.29
CA LEU A 223 -17.56 -12.17 -6.67
C LEU A 223 -18.78 -12.37 -7.58
N ARG A 224 -18.62 -12.25 -8.90
CA ARG A 224 -19.70 -12.38 -9.89
C ARG A 224 -19.92 -13.82 -10.40
N ASP A 225 -19.02 -14.75 -10.07
CA ASP A 225 -19.10 -16.12 -10.57
C ASP A 225 -20.03 -16.99 -9.71
N ASN A 226 -21.06 -17.53 -10.33
CA ASN A 226 -22.00 -18.46 -9.70
C ASN A 226 -21.64 -19.95 -9.89
N LYS A 227 -20.59 -20.27 -10.69
CA LYS A 227 -20.14 -21.63 -10.95
C LYS A 227 -19.00 -21.99 -10.00
N PRO A 228 -19.21 -22.91 -9.04
CA PRO A 228 -18.22 -23.19 -8.00
C PRO A 228 -16.85 -23.62 -8.53
N GLU A 229 -16.80 -24.45 -9.59
CA GLU A 229 -15.55 -24.93 -10.18
C GLU A 229 -14.75 -23.79 -10.85
N SER A 230 -15.44 -22.88 -11.54
CA SER A 230 -14.81 -21.70 -12.14
C SER A 230 -14.34 -20.75 -11.04
N LYS A 231 -15.18 -20.50 -10.04
CA LYS A 231 -14.82 -19.71 -8.86
C LYS A 231 -13.57 -20.26 -8.17
N PHE A 232 -13.50 -21.58 -7.97
CA PHE A 232 -12.34 -22.25 -7.38
C PHE A 232 -11.05 -21.97 -8.16
N ARG A 233 -11.05 -22.17 -9.51
CA ARG A 233 -9.85 -21.92 -10.34
C ARG A 233 -9.38 -20.47 -10.26
N LYS A 234 -10.31 -19.51 -10.23
CA LYS A 234 -9.98 -18.08 -10.10
C LYS A 234 -9.40 -17.77 -8.71
N ILE A 235 -9.92 -18.39 -7.65
CA ILE A 235 -9.37 -18.24 -6.30
C ILE A 235 -7.94 -18.80 -6.24
N ILE A 236 -7.68 -19.98 -6.78
CA ILE A 236 -6.33 -20.54 -6.88
C ILE A 236 -5.40 -19.58 -7.63
N ALA A 237 -5.84 -19.04 -8.77
CA ALA A 237 -5.04 -18.07 -9.52
C ALA A 237 -4.74 -16.81 -8.71
N LEU A 238 -5.74 -16.26 -8.03
CA LEU A 238 -5.59 -15.07 -7.18
C LEU A 238 -4.60 -15.32 -6.03
N ILE A 239 -4.71 -16.45 -5.35
CA ILE A 239 -3.79 -16.82 -4.26
C ILE A 239 -2.36 -16.95 -4.80
N LYS A 240 -2.15 -17.66 -5.93
CA LYS A 240 -0.82 -17.85 -6.54
C LYS A 240 -0.10 -16.53 -6.82
N ILE A 241 -0.77 -15.58 -7.50
CA ILE A 241 -0.15 -14.28 -7.81
C ILE A 241 0.05 -13.42 -6.56
N SER A 242 -0.72 -13.64 -5.51
CA SER A 242 -0.62 -12.91 -4.25
C SER A 242 0.49 -13.43 -3.33
N MET A 243 0.81 -14.73 -3.41
CA MET A 243 1.94 -15.30 -2.67
C MET A 243 3.27 -14.69 -3.07
N ASN A 244 3.47 -14.38 -4.35
CA ASN A 244 4.71 -13.77 -4.86
C ASN A 244 4.96 -12.38 -4.26
N ASP A 245 3.90 -11.67 -3.88
CA ASP A 245 3.98 -10.31 -3.34
C ASP A 245 3.72 -10.26 -1.82
N ASN A 246 3.78 -11.41 -1.13
CA ASN A 246 3.52 -11.53 0.32
C ASN A 246 2.15 -10.99 0.76
N LEU A 247 1.09 -11.21 -0.05
CA LEU A 247 -0.30 -10.81 0.23
C LEU A 247 -1.18 -12.00 0.60
N LEU A 248 -0.59 -13.18 0.84
CA LEU A 248 -1.36 -14.39 1.13
C LEU A 248 -2.32 -14.24 2.33
N PRO A 249 -1.92 -13.68 3.49
CA PRO A 249 -2.83 -13.54 4.63
C PRO A 249 -4.08 -12.70 4.32
N GLU A 250 -3.87 -11.57 3.63
CA GLU A 250 -4.92 -10.60 3.32
C GLU A 250 -5.90 -11.17 2.28
N ILE A 251 -5.37 -11.76 1.22
CA ILE A 251 -6.20 -12.41 0.19
C ILE A 251 -6.91 -13.63 0.75
N SER A 252 -6.27 -14.42 1.60
CA SER A 252 -6.90 -15.55 2.30
C SER A 252 -8.08 -15.08 3.14
N PHE A 253 -7.98 -13.91 3.76
CA PHE A 253 -9.09 -13.31 4.49
C PHE A 253 -10.30 -13.07 3.57
N LEU A 254 -10.06 -12.58 2.37
CA LEU A 254 -11.12 -12.23 1.44
C LEU A 254 -11.82 -13.46 0.83
N VAL A 255 -11.12 -14.59 0.66
CA VAL A 255 -11.65 -15.70 -0.16
C VAL A 255 -11.89 -16.99 0.61
N SER A 256 -11.37 -17.17 1.83
CA SER A 256 -11.40 -18.46 2.55
C SER A 256 -12.79 -18.99 2.88
N ASP A 257 -13.78 -18.13 2.92
CA ASP A 257 -15.16 -18.49 3.27
C ASP A 257 -16.10 -18.47 2.06
N MET A 258 -15.55 -18.31 0.82
CA MET A 258 -16.36 -18.20 -0.39
C MET A 258 -16.78 -19.56 -0.96
N LEU A 259 -16.11 -20.66 -0.60
CA LEU A 259 -16.36 -22.02 -1.07
C LEU A 259 -16.04 -23.06 0.00
N ASP A 260 -16.67 -24.23 -0.13
CA ASP A 260 -16.22 -25.46 0.53
C ASP A 260 -15.10 -26.08 -0.33
N PHE A 261 -13.86 -25.63 -0.08
CA PHE A 261 -12.69 -25.97 -0.91
C PHE A 261 -12.42 -27.47 -0.97
N ASP A 262 -12.76 -28.18 0.10
CA ASP A 262 -12.58 -29.63 0.20
C ASP A 262 -13.22 -30.40 -0.94
N LYS A 263 -14.29 -29.87 -1.53
CA LYS A 263 -15.00 -30.50 -2.66
C LYS A 263 -14.29 -30.34 -4.01
N TYR A 264 -13.44 -29.30 -4.14
CA TYR A 264 -12.88 -28.88 -5.43
C TYR A 264 -11.38 -29.17 -5.56
N VAL A 265 -10.68 -29.40 -4.47
CA VAL A 265 -9.26 -29.80 -4.47
C VAL A 265 -9.10 -31.19 -5.08
N LYS A 266 -8.39 -31.28 -6.23
CA LYS A 266 -8.25 -32.53 -7.00
C LYS A 266 -6.79 -32.93 -7.25
N ASN A 267 -5.83 -32.07 -6.97
CA ASN A 267 -4.42 -32.30 -7.23
C ASN A 267 -3.54 -31.77 -6.08
N HIS A 268 -2.29 -32.17 -6.09
CA HIS A 268 -1.32 -31.85 -5.05
C HIS A 268 -1.04 -30.33 -4.95
N GLU A 269 -0.90 -29.64 -6.08
CA GLU A 269 -0.59 -28.21 -6.08
C GLU A 269 -1.72 -27.39 -5.43
N ASP A 270 -2.98 -27.66 -5.81
CA ASP A 270 -4.13 -27.00 -5.22
C ASP A 270 -4.25 -27.31 -3.72
N THR A 271 -3.90 -28.55 -3.31
CA THR A 271 -3.87 -28.96 -1.90
C THR A 271 -2.95 -28.07 -1.09
N ILE A 272 -1.71 -27.85 -1.56
CA ILE A 272 -0.73 -27.01 -0.87
C ILE A 272 -1.22 -25.57 -0.78
N ILE A 273 -1.74 -25.02 -1.89
CA ILE A 273 -2.20 -23.62 -1.94
C ILE A 273 -3.36 -23.41 -0.95
N ILE A 274 -4.37 -24.29 -0.96
CA ILE A 274 -5.51 -24.19 -0.06
C ILE A 274 -5.09 -24.41 1.41
N SER A 275 -4.17 -25.34 1.66
CA SER A 275 -3.64 -25.54 3.02
C SER A 275 -2.91 -24.30 3.52
N ARG A 276 -2.08 -23.65 2.70
CA ARG A 276 -1.40 -22.40 3.04
C ARG A 276 -2.40 -21.25 3.27
N MET A 277 -3.47 -21.17 2.47
CA MET A 277 -4.57 -20.23 2.67
C MET A 277 -5.22 -20.43 4.06
N TYR A 278 -5.60 -21.64 4.41
CA TYR A 278 -6.19 -21.94 5.72
C TYR A 278 -5.23 -21.67 6.87
N GLN A 279 -3.94 -22.03 6.70
CA GLN A 279 -2.91 -21.75 7.69
C GLN A 279 -2.76 -20.25 7.95
N SER A 280 -2.71 -19.42 6.91
CA SER A 280 -2.59 -17.96 7.06
C SER A 280 -3.79 -17.36 7.82
N ARG A 281 -4.94 -18.05 7.81
CA ARG A 281 -6.16 -17.75 8.56
C ARG A 281 -6.19 -18.39 9.96
N LYS A 282 -5.13 -19.11 10.35
CA LYS A 282 -5.07 -19.92 11.60
C LYS A 282 -6.16 -21.01 11.66
N LYS A 283 -6.71 -21.43 10.51
CA LYS A 283 -7.67 -22.53 10.36
C LYS A 283 -6.90 -23.85 10.18
N PHE A 284 -6.21 -24.29 11.24
CA PHE A 284 -5.27 -25.43 11.18
C PHE A 284 -5.97 -26.78 10.99
N ILE A 285 -7.21 -26.94 11.47
CA ILE A 285 -8.00 -28.16 11.32
C ILE A 285 -8.35 -28.36 9.84
N GLU A 286 -8.83 -27.31 9.19
CA GLU A 286 -9.17 -27.30 7.77
C GLU A 286 -7.93 -27.49 6.90
N ALA A 287 -6.82 -26.83 7.23
CA ALA A 287 -5.55 -27.03 6.55
C ALA A 287 -5.10 -28.49 6.59
N LYS A 288 -5.17 -29.13 7.76
CA LYS A 288 -4.84 -30.55 7.96
C LYS A 288 -5.82 -31.47 7.21
N SER A 289 -7.12 -31.16 7.22
CA SER A 289 -8.13 -31.94 6.48
C SER A 289 -7.82 -32.01 5.01
N VAL A 290 -7.52 -30.88 4.38
CA VAL A 290 -7.15 -30.79 2.95
C VAL A 290 -5.88 -31.58 2.65
N LEU A 291 -4.84 -31.47 3.48
CA LEU A 291 -3.58 -32.22 3.31
C LEU A 291 -3.80 -33.72 3.42
N ASN A 292 -4.57 -34.18 4.40
CA ASN A 292 -4.80 -35.61 4.65
C ASN A 292 -5.44 -36.35 3.46
N LYS A 293 -6.19 -35.67 2.60
CA LYS A 293 -6.80 -36.27 1.40
C LYS A 293 -5.78 -36.82 0.41
N PHE A 294 -4.57 -36.31 0.40
CA PHE A 294 -3.49 -36.70 -0.52
C PHE A 294 -2.46 -37.65 0.10
N TYR A 295 -2.42 -37.77 1.43
CA TYR A 295 -1.53 -38.73 2.12
C TYR A 295 -1.85 -40.21 1.84
N VAL A 296 -3.02 -40.50 1.31
CA VAL A 296 -3.51 -41.88 1.05
C VAL A 296 -3.08 -42.38 -0.32
N SER A 297 -2.38 -41.61 -1.14
CA SER A 297 -1.98 -42.03 -2.49
C SER A 297 -0.50 -42.51 -2.52
N PRO A 298 -0.23 -43.77 -2.90
CA PRO A 298 1.11 -44.38 -2.78
C PRO A 298 2.06 -44.12 -3.97
N LYS A 299 2.03 -42.98 -4.66
CA LYS A 299 2.88 -42.74 -5.84
C LYS A 299 3.77 -41.52 -5.73
N SER A 300 5.07 -41.81 -5.84
CA SER A 300 6.26 -41.05 -6.32
C SER A 300 6.54 -39.60 -5.95
N ASP A 301 5.61 -38.81 -5.45
CA ASP A 301 5.82 -37.40 -5.03
C ASP A 301 5.90 -37.20 -3.51
N VAL A 302 6.00 -38.30 -2.77
CA VAL A 302 6.01 -38.31 -1.29
C VAL A 302 7.16 -37.46 -0.74
N ARG A 303 8.30 -37.42 -1.43
CA ARG A 303 9.47 -36.66 -0.96
C ARG A 303 9.26 -35.13 -1.06
N ASN A 304 8.66 -34.67 -2.15
CA ASN A 304 8.32 -33.24 -2.33
C ASN A 304 7.18 -32.85 -1.38
N LEU A 305 6.21 -33.74 -1.20
CA LEU A 305 5.14 -33.56 -0.22
C LEU A 305 5.67 -33.48 1.22
N ALA A 306 6.64 -34.31 1.57
CA ALA A 306 7.28 -34.30 2.89
C ALA A 306 8.04 -33.00 3.16
N ILE A 307 8.72 -32.45 2.12
CA ILE A 307 9.41 -31.15 2.22
C ILE A 307 8.38 -30.03 2.40
N ASP A 308 7.34 -30.00 1.61
CA ASP A 308 6.28 -28.98 1.69
C ASP A 308 5.54 -29.03 3.03
N ILE A 309 5.37 -30.22 3.59
CA ILE A 309 4.74 -30.42 4.91
C ILE A 309 5.70 -30.03 6.03
N SER A 310 6.99 -30.32 5.90
CA SER A 310 7.98 -29.89 6.88
C SER A 310 8.07 -28.37 6.93
N GLU A 311 8.04 -27.69 5.79
CA GLU A 311 7.97 -26.25 5.70
C GLU A 311 6.65 -25.70 6.28
N PHE A 312 5.54 -26.35 5.99
CA PHE A 312 4.23 -26.04 6.56
C PHE A 312 4.23 -26.15 8.09
N LEU A 313 4.78 -27.22 8.66
CA LEU A 313 4.82 -27.44 10.11
C LEU A 313 5.78 -26.48 10.81
N LEU A 314 6.94 -26.19 10.21
CA LEU A 314 7.91 -25.23 10.73
C LEU A 314 7.34 -23.80 10.78
N THR A 315 6.54 -23.41 9.79
CA THR A 315 5.91 -22.10 9.75
C THR A 315 4.67 -22.00 10.65
N SER A 316 4.03 -23.11 10.97
CA SER A 316 2.78 -23.13 11.79
C SER A 316 2.98 -23.08 13.29
N LYS A 317 4.23 -23.12 13.82
CA LYS A 317 4.52 -23.25 15.25
C LYS A 317 3.77 -24.43 15.93
N LEU A 318 3.47 -25.46 15.16
CA LEU A 318 2.92 -26.69 15.73
C LEU A 318 4.01 -27.37 16.57
N ASP A 319 3.57 -27.93 17.71
CA ASP A 319 4.38 -28.57 18.72
C ASP A 319 5.43 -29.51 18.10
N SER A 320 6.70 -29.33 18.47
CA SER A 320 7.84 -30.10 17.99
C SER A 320 7.65 -31.62 18.09
N TYR A 321 6.91 -32.07 19.11
CA TYR A 321 6.60 -33.49 19.33
C TYR A 321 5.69 -34.10 18.25
N SER A 322 4.73 -33.34 17.75
CA SER A 322 3.86 -33.78 16.64
C SER A 322 4.64 -33.85 15.31
N PHE A 323 5.67 -33.03 15.16
CA PHE A 323 6.51 -32.98 13.98
C PHE A 323 7.44 -34.21 13.88
N GLU A 324 8.17 -34.55 14.96
CA GLU A 324 9.07 -35.71 15.00
C GLU A 324 8.33 -37.01 14.72
N LYS A 325 7.16 -37.21 15.33
CA LYS A 325 6.33 -38.39 15.13
C LYS A 325 5.75 -38.54 13.72
N GLN A 326 5.61 -37.45 12.98
CA GLN A 326 5.15 -37.49 11.59
C GLN A 326 6.31 -37.68 10.61
N LEU A 327 7.51 -37.11 10.93
CA LEU A 327 8.73 -37.35 10.17
C LEU A 327 9.16 -38.82 10.22
N GLU A 328 9.11 -39.47 11.39
CA GLU A 328 9.39 -40.91 11.56
C GLU A 328 8.48 -41.76 10.67
N LYS A 329 7.21 -41.44 10.54
CA LYS A 329 6.27 -42.18 9.66
C LYS A 329 6.55 -42.00 8.17
N VAL A 330 7.21 -40.94 7.77
CA VAL A 330 7.55 -40.67 6.35
C VAL A 330 8.91 -41.26 6.00
N THR A 331 9.83 -41.39 6.97
CA THR A 331 11.15 -41.99 6.77
C THR A 331 11.14 -43.51 6.82
N ASP A 332 10.10 -44.12 7.44
CA ASP A 332 9.95 -45.58 7.57
C ASP A 332 9.06 -46.19 6.43
N SER A 333 8.61 -45.40 5.46
CA SER A 333 7.83 -45.81 4.28
C SER A 333 8.60 -45.62 2.99
#